data_b9bbceaa6d7d0e77ec3d6a44927a2ca8
#
_entry.id   b9bbceaa6d7d0e77ec3d6a44927a2ca8
#
_cell.length_a   1.000
_cell.length_b   1.000
_cell.length_c   1.000
_cell.angle_alpha   90.00
_cell.angle_beta   90.00
_cell.angle_gamma   90.00
#
_symmetry.space_group_name_H-M   'P 1'
#
loop_
_entity.id
_entity.type
_entity.pdbx_description
1 polymer ?
#
loop_
_entity_poly.entity_id
_entity_poly.type
_entity_poly.pdbx_seq_one_letter_code
_entity_poly.pdbx_strand_id
1 'polypeptide(L)'
;SIRVSTRPDCITIEILRNLISLGVETIELGVQSLDDAVLTASNRGHSSNDVYNAVTLIRKTSLKLVLQIMPGLPGDDFTKIIKTGYKIVRLNPDYVRVYPTIVIENTKLSQLYQQQRYNPLTIDEAVQVCSFLKILFEENNVSIIRMGLQSTTELESDSTVLAGPYHPSFGEMVESYLFQVIINNILVQINMKKRDIT
;
A
#
# COMPACT_ATOMS: atom_id res chain seq x y z
N SER A 1 9.77 10.40 -18.81
CA SER A 1 10.28 9.93 -17.51
C SER A 1 10.33 8.41 -17.49
N ILE A 2 11.50 7.84 -17.20
CA ILE A 2 11.69 6.38 -17.09
C ILE A 2 11.58 6.01 -15.61
N ARG A 3 10.71 5.01 -15.30
CA ARG A 3 10.57 4.45 -13.97
C ARG A 3 10.89 2.95 -13.99
N VAL A 4 11.62 2.49 -12.98
CA VAL A 4 11.95 1.07 -12.78
C VAL A 4 11.41 0.63 -11.43
N SER A 5 10.73 -0.52 -11.39
CA SER A 5 10.25 -1.15 -10.17
C SER A 5 11.13 -2.36 -9.84
N THR A 6 11.52 -2.51 -8.57
CA THR A 6 12.40 -3.59 -8.14
C THR A 6 12.17 -3.96 -6.67
N ARG A 7 12.83 -5.03 -6.22
CA ARG A 7 12.85 -5.47 -4.83
C ARG A 7 13.91 -4.68 -4.04
N PRO A 8 13.69 -4.44 -2.73
CA PRO A 8 14.65 -3.71 -1.89
C PRO A 8 16.04 -4.38 -1.81
N ASP A 9 16.08 -5.71 -1.69
CA ASP A 9 17.30 -6.49 -1.57
C ASP A 9 18.16 -6.53 -2.85
N CYS A 10 17.64 -6.02 -3.98
CA CYS A 10 18.34 -5.92 -5.24
C CYS A 10 19.07 -4.56 -5.44
N ILE A 11 19.03 -3.65 -4.47
CA ILE A 11 19.60 -2.31 -4.60
C ILE A 11 21.06 -2.29 -4.18
N THR A 12 21.93 -1.92 -5.13
CA THR A 12 23.34 -1.59 -4.88
C THR A 12 23.67 -0.24 -5.49
N ILE A 13 24.77 0.37 -5.04
CA ILE A 13 25.20 1.68 -5.59
C ILE A 13 25.57 1.59 -7.08
N GLU A 14 26.13 0.46 -7.51
CA GLU A 14 26.47 0.21 -8.93
C GLU A 14 25.19 0.14 -9.78
N ILE A 15 24.16 -0.59 -9.32
CA ILE A 15 22.87 -0.66 -10.02
C ILE A 15 22.26 0.72 -10.14
N LEU A 16 22.25 1.51 -9.06
CA LEU A 16 21.69 2.87 -9.09
C LEU A 16 22.44 3.77 -10.08
N ARG A 17 23.78 3.73 -10.10
CA ARG A 17 24.59 4.47 -11.08
C ARG A 17 24.27 4.08 -12.52
N ASN A 18 24.15 2.78 -12.79
CA ASN A 18 23.78 2.27 -14.12
C ASN A 18 22.39 2.73 -14.53
N LEU A 19 21.39 2.65 -13.63
CA LEU A 19 20.03 3.11 -13.93
C LEU A 19 20.01 4.62 -14.26
N ILE A 20 20.73 5.42 -13.49
CA ILE A 20 20.85 6.88 -13.75
C ILE A 20 21.51 7.15 -15.10
N SER A 21 22.58 6.42 -15.46
CA SER A 21 23.26 6.58 -16.76
C SER A 21 22.36 6.21 -17.96
N LEU A 22 21.35 5.35 -17.73
CA LEU A 22 20.34 4.97 -18.70
C LEU A 22 19.12 5.91 -18.73
N GLY A 23 19.15 7.01 -17.96
CA GLY A 23 18.09 8.02 -17.94
C GLY A 23 16.89 7.66 -17.05
N VAL A 24 17.04 6.70 -16.11
CA VAL A 24 16.02 6.43 -15.10
C VAL A 24 15.93 7.61 -14.14
N GLU A 25 14.71 8.09 -13.89
CA GLU A 25 14.44 9.22 -13.00
C GLU A 25 13.74 8.79 -11.71
N THR A 26 13.07 7.65 -11.72
CA THR A 26 12.26 7.18 -10.60
C THR A 26 12.50 5.71 -10.34
N ILE A 27 12.73 5.35 -9.09
CA ILE A 27 12.81 3.97 -8.65
C ILE A 27 11.64 3.66 -7.72
N GLU A 28 10.96 2.54 -7.98
CA GLU A 28 9.88 2.05 -7.16
C GLU A 28 10.31 0.78 -6.43
N LEU A 29 10.22 0.78 -5.11
CA LEU A 29 10.52 -0.37 -4.27
C LEU A 29 9.25 -1.10 -3.87
N GLY A 30 9.19 -2.38 -4.18
CA GLY A 30 8.16 -3.29 -3.70
C GLY A 30 8.38 -3.64 -2.22
N VAL A 31 8.12 -2.69 -1.32
CA VAL A 31 8.27 -2.84 0.14
C VAL A 31 7.29 -3.86 0.69
N GLN A 32 6.04 -3.78 0.26
CA GLN A 32 4.89 -4.60 0.63
C GLN A 32 4.46 -4.43 2.08
N SER A 33 5.33 -4.65 3.06
CA SER A 33 5.17 -4.41 4.49
C SER A 33 6.51 -3.99 5.12
N LEU A 34 6.47 -3.39 6.30
CA LEU A 34 7.66 -3.15 7.16
C LEU A 34 7.53 -3.92 8.49
N ASP A 35 6.74 -5.00 8.48
CA ASP A 35 6.67 -6.01 9.53
C ASP A 35 7.32 -7.30 9.01
N ASP A 36 8.42 -7.73 9.63
CA ASP A 36 9.19 -8.88 9.15
C ASP A 36 8.44 -10.20 9.29
N ALA A 37 7.49 -10.32 10.24
CA ALA A 37 6.64 -11.51 10.34
C ALA A 37 5.69 -11.60 9.13
N VAL A 38 5.13 -10.47 8.68
CA VAL A 38 4.31 -10.39 7.46
C VAL A 38 5.13 -10.70 6.22
N LEU A 39 6.32 -10.12 6.08
CA LEU A 39 7.22 -10.39 4.95
C LEU A 39 7.60 -11.87 4.87
N THR A 40 7.88 -12.50 6.00
CA THR A 40 8.19 -13.93 6.10
C THR A 40 6.98 -14.79 5.75
N ALA A 41 5.81 -14.51 6.35
CA ALA A 41 4.58 -15.26 6.10
C ALA A 41 4.13 -15.20 4.62
N SER A 42 4.37 -14.05 3.97
CA SER A 42 4.06 -13.83 2.55
C SER A 42 5.21 -14.23 1.60
N ASN A 43 6.28 -14.80 2.13
CA ASN A 43 7.44 -15.31 1.36
C ASN A 43 8.02 -14.24 0.40
N ARG A 44 8.17 -12.99 0.88
CA ARG A 44 8.66 -11.88 0.03
C ARG A 44 10.15 -11.94 -0.27
N GLY A 45 10.93 -12.66 0.53
CA GLY A 45 12.36 -12.90 0.31
C GLY A 45 13.26 -11.69 0.60
N HIS A 46 12.74 -10.65 1.25
CA HIS A 46 13.49 -9.51 1.78
C HIS A 46 12.96 -9.15 3.17
N SER A 47 13.73 -8.40 3.93
CA SER A 47 13.41 -7.91 5.26
C SER A 47 13.11 -6.41 5.27
N SER A 48 12.56 -5.91 6.38
CA SER A 48 12.42 -4.46 6.60
C SER A 48 13.79 -3.75 6.59
N ASN A 49 14.85 -4.40 7.04
CA ASN A 49 16.20 -3.84 7.00
C ASN A 49 16.72 -3.66 5.57
N ASP A 50 16.39 -4.55 4.65
CA ASP A 50 16.73 -4.37 3.23
C ASP A 50 16.06 -3.12 2.65
N VAL A 51 14.82 -2.83 3.07
CA VAL A 51 14.12 -1.59 2.68
C VAL A 51 14.87 -0.36 3.20
N TYR A 52 15.25 -0.33 4.49
CA TYR A 52 15.99 0.80 5.07
C TYR A 52 17.33 1.01 4.37
N ASN A 53 18.06 -0.05 4.07
CA ASN A 53 19.32 0.00 3.35
C ASN A 53 19.13 0.54 1.93
N ALA A 54 18.15 0.02 1.18
CA ALA A 54 17.84 0.47 -0.17
C ALA A 54 17.46 1.96 -0.20
N VAL A 55 16.58 2.40 0.69
CA VAL A 55 16.18 3.81 0.82
C VAL A 55 17.40 4.69 1.10
N THR A 56 18.27 4.27 2.02
CA THR A 56 19.51 5.00 2.35
C THR A 56 20.43 5.16 1.14
N LEU A 57 20.53 4.15 0.28
CA LEU A 57 21.34 4.24 -0.94
C LEU A 57 20.68 5.13 -1.99
N ILE A 58 19.37 5.01 -2.21
CA ILE A 58 18.62 5.79 -3.19
C ILE A 58 18.66 7.29 -2.82
N ARG A 59 18.54 7.63 -1.54
CA ARG A 59 18.61 9.02 -1.04
C ARG A 59 19.97 9.70 -1.28
N LYS A 60 21.03 8.95 -1.59
CA LYS A 60 22.33 9.50 -2.02
C LYS A 60 22.38 9.81 -3.51
N THR A 61 21.29 9.64 -4.23
CA THR A 61 21.18 9.86 -5.68
C THR A 61 20.14 10.92 -5.99
N SER A 62 20.01 11.27 -7.28
CA SER A 62 18.97 12.18 -7.79
C SER A 62 17.63 11.47 -8.09
N LEU A 63 17.53 10.16 -7.86
CA LEU A 63 16.34 9.40 -8.18
C LEU A 63 15.18 9.73 -7.24
N LYS A 64 13.99 9.88 -7.79
CA LYS A 64 12.75 9.92 -7.02
C LYS A 64 12.43 8.52 -6.49
N LEU A 65 11.95 8.46 -5.26
CA LEU A 65 11.64 7.23 -4.56
C LEU A 65 10.13 7.01 -4.48
N VAL A 66 9.67 5.89 -4.98
CA VAL A 66 8.30 5.39 -4.78
C VAL A 66 8.36 4.16 -3.87
N LEU A 67 7.51 4.12 -2.83
CA LEU A 67 7.36 2.93 -1.99
C LEU A 67 5.97 2.31 -2.22
N GLN A 68 5.96 1.03 -2.60
CA GLN A 68 4.73 0.28 -2.79
C GLN A 68 4.48 -0.60 -1.56
N ILE A 69 3.27 -0.55 -1.00
CA ILE A 69 2.81 -1.37 0.12
C ILE A 69 1.57 -2.17 -0.25
N MET A 70 1.39 -3.32 0.41
CA MET A 70 0.27 -4.24 0.16
C MET A 70 -0.43 -4.60 1.47
N PRO A 71 -1.42 -3.81 1.92
CA PRO A 71 -2.25 -4.16 3.08
C PRO A 71 -2.95 -5.50 2.90
N GLY A 72 -3.02 -6.29 3.98
CA GLY A 72 -3.75 -7.56 4.01
C GLY A 72 -2.96 -8.76 3.50
N LEU A 73 -1.63 -8.73 3.51
CA LEU A 73 -0.79 -9.91 3.24
C LEU A 73 -0.98 -11.00 4.33
N PRO A 74 -0.57 -12.27 4.06
CA PRO A 74 -0.56 -13.32 5.09
C PRO A 74 0.12 -12.88 6.38
N GLY A 75 -0.54 -13.06 7.50
CA GLY A 75 -0.06 -12.65 8.82
C GLY A 75 -0.17 -11.16 9.13
N ASP A 76 -0.76 -10.37 8.23
CA ASP A 76 -1.02 -8.94 8.44
C ASP A 76 -2.29 -8.71 9.27
N ASP A 77 -2.35 -7.56 9.91
CA ASP A 77 -3.51 -7.07 10.66
C ASP A 77 -3.53 -5.53 10.63
N PHE A 78 -4.64 -4.95 11.07
CA PHE A 78 -4.81 -3.50 11.09
C PHE A 78 -3.65 -2.79 11.80
N THR A 79 -3.20 -3.30 12.95
CA THR A 79 -2.10 -2.68 13.73
C THR A 79 -0.77 -2.69 12.96
N LYS A 80 -0.44 -3.80 12.29
CA LYS A 80 0.80 -3.92 11.51
C LYS A 80 0.77 -3.06 10.26
N ILE A 81 -0.40 -2.98 9.59
CA ILE A 81 -0.60 -2.09 8.42
C ILE A 81 -0.35 -0.64 8.83
N ILE A 82 -0.97 -0.20 9.93
CA ILE A 82 -0.81 1.17 10.43
C ILE A 82 0.64 1.45 10.85
N LYS A 83 1.28 0.53 11.57
CA LYS A 83 2.71 0.65 11.91
C LYS A 83 3.58 0.73 10.65
N THR A 84 3.28 -0.03 9.62
CA THR A 84 3.95 0.07 8.31
C THR A 84 3.75 1.47 7.72
N GLY A 85 2.54 2.02 7.73
CA GLY A 85 2.26 3.37 7.27
C GLY A 85 3.12 4.43 7.97
N TYR A 86 3.20 4.42 9.30
CA TYR A 86 4.06 5.34 10.06
C TYR A 86 5.55 5.17 9.74
N LYS A 87 6.02 3.94 9.54
CA LYS A 87 7.41 3.70 9.13
C LYS A 87 7.67 4.23 7.71
N ILE A 88 6.72 4.10 6.78
CA ILE A 88 6.79 4.69 5.42
C ILE A 88 6.91 6.22 5.50
N VAL A 89 6.09 6.88 6.31
CA VAL A 89 6.18 8.34 6.51
C VAL A 89 7.60 8.75 6.95
N ARG A 90 8.20 8.00 7.90
CA ARG A 90 9.57 8.28 8.38
C ARG A 90 10.65 8.08 7.32
N LEU A 91 10.41 7.22 6.34
CA LEU A 91 11.29 7.03 5.18
C LEU A 91 11.19 8.19 4.19
N ASN A 92 10.17 9.04 4.33
CA ASN A 92 9.94 10.25 3.55
C ASN A 92 10.04 10.03 2.01
N PRO A 93 9.29 9.09 1.41
CA PRO A 93 9.31 8.85 -0.03
C PRO A 93 8.73 10.05 -0.80
N ASP A 94 9.08 10.18 -2.07
CA ASP A 94 8.45 11.16 -2.96
C ASP A 94 6.99 10.77 -3.25
N TYR A 95 6.75 9.46 -3.39
CA TYR A 95 5.42 8.91 -3.66
C TYR A 95 5.20 7.56 -3.00
N VAL A 96 3.92 7.22 -2.79
CA VAL A 96 3.49 5.90 -2.31
C VAL A 96 2.46 5.31 -3.25
N ARG A 97 2.47 3.98 -3.38
CA ARG A 97 1.41 3.16 -3.96
C ARG A 97 0.86 2.21 -2.91
N VAL A 98 -0.46 2.13 -2.82
CA VAL A 98 -1.15 1.25 -1.88
C VAL A 98 -2.01 0.27 -2.67
N TYR A 99 -1.63 -1.01 -2.63
CA TYR A 99 -2.33 -2.09 -3.31
C TYR A 99 -2.85 -3.12 -2.31
N PRO A 100 -4.10 -3.03 -1.87
CA PRO A 100 -4.70 -4.09 -1.05
C PRO A 100 -4.52 -5.45 -1.70
N THR A 101 -4.20 -6.45 -0.87
CA THR A 101 -3.87 -7.79 -1.35
C THR A 101 -5.11 -8.50 -1.86
N ILE A 102 -5.05 -9.02 -3.08
CA ILE A 102 -6.08 -9.87 -3.69
C ILE A 102 -5.55 -11.28 -3.92
N VAL A 103 -6.44 -12.24 -3.95
CA VAL A 103 -6.14 -13.65 -4.24
C VAL A 103 -6.33 -13.91 -5.73
N ILE A 104 -5.24 -14.12 -6.44
CA ILE A 104 -5.23 -14.43 -7.87
C ILE A 104 -5.11 -15.94 -8.05
N GLU A 105 -5.87 -16.50 -8.98
CA GLU A 105 -5.85 -17.91 -9.35
C GLU A 105 -4.43 -18.38 -9.71
N ASN A 106 -4.15 -19.66 -9.48
CA ASN A 106 -2.87 -20.31 -9.79
C ASN A 106 -1.65 -19.71 -9.05
N THR A 107 -1.86 -19.01 -7.92
CA THR A 107 -0.80 -18.49 -7.06
C THR A 107 -0.65 -19.32 -5.77
N LYS A 108 0.49 -19.16 -5.11
CA LYS A 108 0.68 -19.75 -3.77
C LYS A 108 -0.35 -19.20 -2.76
N LEU A 109 -0.77 -17.94 -2.92
CA LEU A 109 -1.77 -17.32 -2.06
C LEU A 109 -3.15 -17.95 -2.27
N SER A 110 -3.51 -18.30 -3.52
CA SER A 110 -4.77 -19.00 -3.79
C SER A 110 -4.82 -20.39 -3.16
N GLN A 111 -3.68 -21.09 -3.09
CA GLN A 111 -3.60 -22.37 -2.39
C GLN A 111 -3.83 -22.21 -0.88
N LEU A 112 -3.24 -21.18 -0.26
CA LEU A 112 -3.47 -20.89 1.16
C LEU A 112 -4.94 -20.51 1.42
N TYR A 113 -5.55 -19.74 0.54
CA TYR A 113 -6.95 -19.36 0.61
C TYR A 113 -7.88 -20.59 0.52
N GLN A 114 -7.69 -21.45 -0.48
CA GLN A 114 -8.44 -22.69 -0.65
C GLN A 114 -8.29 -23.66 0.54
N GLN A 115 -7.12 -23.67 1.18
CA GLN A 115 -6.85 -24.45 2.40
C GLN A 115 -7.39 -23.78 3.68
N GLN A 116 -8.08 -22.66 3.58
CA GLN A 116 -8.58 -21.86 4.72
C GLN A 116 -7.46 -21.40 5.70
N ARG A 117 -6.25 -21.23 5.19
CA ARG A 117 -5.05 -20.77 5.94
C ARG A 117 -4.75 -19.30 5.74
N TYR A 118 -5.51 -18.64 4.88
CA TYR A 118 -5.46 -17.21 4.62
C TYR A 118 -6.86 -16.69 4.30
N ASN A 119 -7.24 -15.59 4.95
CA ASN A 119 -8.46 -14.84 4.68
C ASN A 119 -8.05 -13.45 4.19
N PRO A 120 -8.39 -13.05 2.95
CA PRO A 120 -8.15 -11.70 2.49
C PRO A 120 -9.05 -10.71 3.20
N LEU A 121 -8.66 -9.43 3.21
CA LEU A 121 -9.55 -8.35 3.63
C LEU A 121 -10.81 -8.33 2.76
N THR A 122 -11.94 -8.02 3.37
CA THR A 122 -13.14 -7.61 2.64
C THR A 122 -12.94 -6.24 1.99
N ILE A 123 -13.81 -5.86 1.07
CA ILE A 123 -13.76 -4.50 0.47
C ILE A 123 -13.91 -3.43 1.55
N ASP A 124 -14.84 -3.59 2.49
CA ASP A 124 -15.09 -2.61 3.55
C ASP A 124 -13.89 -2.46 4.49
N GLU A 125 -13.27 -3.57 4.91
CA GLU A 125 -12.06 -3.54 5.74
C GLU A 125 -10.90 -2.87 5.00
N ALA A 126 -10.71 -3.18 3.71
CA ALA A 126 -9.67 -2.57 2.90
C ALA A 126 -9.92 -1.07 2.69
N VAL A 127 -11.17 -0.65 2.46
CA VAL A 127 -11.54 0.76 2.36
C VAL A 127 -11.22 1.49 3.66
N GLN A 128 -11.59 0.93 4.81
CA GLN A 128 -11.32 1.54 6.12
C GLN A 128 -9.80 1.71 6.36
N VAL A 129 -9.02 0.66 6.16
CA VAL A 129 -7.57 0.71 6.40
C VAL A 129 -6.86 1.64 5.40
N CYS A 130 -7.28 1.62 4.15
CA CYS A 130 -6.71 2.50 3.12
C CYS A 130 -7.10 3.96 3.32
N SER A 131 -8.29 4.24 3.87
CA SER A 131 -8.71 5.59 4.26
C SER A 131 -7.82 6.15 5.36
N PHE A 132 -7.49 5.35 6.37
CA PHE A 132 -6.54 5.75 7.39
C PHE A 132 -5.15 6.02 6.82
N LEU A 133 -4.64 5.12 5.97
CA LEU A 133 -3.34 5.31 5.32
C LEU A 133 -3.32 6.59 4.45
N LYS A 134 -4.43 6.89 3.77
CA LYS A 134 -4.56 8.10 2.96
C LYS A 134 -4.42 9.36 3.81
N ILE A 135 -5.18 9.47 4.89
CA ILE A 135 -5.07 10.60 5.83
C ILE A 135 -3.64 10.71 6.37
N LEU A 136 -3.07 9.58 6.84
CA LEU A 136 -1.73 9.55 7.40
C LEU A 136 -0.67 10.08 6.42
N PHE A 137 -0.73 9.66 5.16
CA PHE A 137 0.22 10.09 4.14
C PHE A 137 0.02 11.55 3.75
N GLU A 138 -1.22 12.00 3.54
CA GLU A 138 -1.55 13.38 3.16
C GLU A 138 -1.16 14.39 4.26
N GLU A 139 -1.45 14.08 5.53
CA GLU A 139 -1.05 14.92 6.67
C GLU A 139 0.49 15.04 6.82
N ASN A 140 1.23 14.08 6.30
CA ASN A 140 2.69 14.08 6.32
C ASN A 140 3.32 14.45 4.97
N ASN A 141 2.56 15.04 4.04
CA ASN A 141 3.00 15.48 2.72
C ASN A 141 3.60 14.36 1.85
N VAL A 142 3.16 13.12 2.03
CA VAL A 142 3.51 11.98 1.19
C VAL A 142 2.42 11.76 0.15
N SER A 143 2.73 12.00 -1.12
CA SER A 143 1.75 11.88 -2.21
C SER A 143 1.46 10.43 -2.56
N ILE A 144 0.18 10.06 -2.56
CA ILE A 144 -0.29 8.76 -3.04
C ILE A 144 -0.57 8.87 -4.53
N ILE A 145 0.22 8.20 -5.35
CA ILE A 145 0.05 8.21 -6.81
C ILE A 145 -0.86 7.08 -7.31
N ARG A 146 -1.16 6.10 -6.46
CA ARG A 146 -2.10 5.03 -6.76
C ARG A 146 -2.66 4.40 -5.50
N MET A 147 -3.98 4.25 -5.47
CA MET A 147 -4.74 3.53 -4.45
C MET A 147 -5.61 2.48 -5.13
N GLY A 148 -5.36 1.18 -4.84
CA GLY A 148 -6.01 0.06 -5.53
C GLY A 148 -5.33 -0.33 -6.84
N LEU A 149 -5.61 -1.55 -7.30
CA LEU A 149 -5.06 -2.10 -8.53
C LEU A 149 -5.68 -1.43 -9.75
N GLN A 150 -4.89 -1.35 -10.81
CA GLN A 150 -5.42 -0.90 -12.11
C GLN A 150 -6.25 -2.02 -12.73
N SER A 151 -7.42 -1.66 -13.25
CA SER A 151 -8.19 -2.56 -14.08
C SER A 151 -7.38 -2.99 -15.30
N THR A 152 -7.33 -4.28 -15.51
CA THR A 152 -6.85 -4.91 -16.74
C THR A 152 -7.86 -5.94 -17.16
N THR A 153 -7.92 -6.25 -18.45
CA THR A 153 -8.83 -7.27 -19.00
C THR A 153 -8.69 -8.62 -18.27
N GLU A 154 -7.48 -8.93 -17.81
CA GLU A 154 -7.18 -10.16 -17.05
C GLU A 154 -7.78 -10.14 -15.65
N LEU A 155 -7.71 -9.01 -14.94
CA LEU A 155 -8.27 -8.86 -13.58
C LEU A 155 -9.80 -8.73 -13.60
N GLU A 156 -10.38 -8.31 -14.71
CA GLU A 156 -11.83 -8.21 -14.89
C GLU A 156 -12.48 -9.52 -15.35
N SER A 157 -11.68 -10.53 -15.70
CA SER A 157 -12.22 -11.85 -16.01
C SER A 157 -12.66 -12.57 -14.73
N ASP A 158 -13.86 -13.14 -14.75
CA ASP A 158 -14.52 -13.79 -13.59
C ASP A 158 -13.68 -14.90 -12.92
N SER A 159 -12.64 -15.41 -13.58
CA SER A 159 -11.84 -16.54 -13.08
C SER A 159 -10.51 -16.11 -12.44
N THR A 160 -10.05 -14.89 -12.67
CA THR A 160 -8.67 -14.50 -12.26
C THR A 160 -8.60 -14.09 -10.79
N VAL A 161 -9.56 -13.33 -10.28
CA VAL A 161 -9.60 -12.89 -8.87
C VAL A 161 -10.55 -13.80 -8.10
N LEU A 162 -9.98 -14.64 -7.23
CA LEU A 162 -10.76 -15.59 -6.42
C LEU A 162 -11.35 -14.94 -5.17
N ALA A 163 -10.67 -13.96 -4.58
CA ALA A 163 -11.12 -13.29 -3.37
C ALA A 163 -10.30 -12.01 -3.10
N GLY A 164 -10.78 -11.18 -2.18
CA GLY A 164 -10.11 -9.96 -1.74
C GLY A 164 -10.73 -8.69 -2.30
N PRO A 165 -10.22 -7.53 -1.91
CA PRO A 165 -10.84 -6.23 -2.12
C PRO A 165 -10.54 -5.66 -3.52
N TYR A 166 -10.87 -6.40 -4.57
CA TYR A 166 -10.75 -5.90 -5.93
C TYR A 166 -12.01 -5.11 -6.33
N HIS A 167 -11.81 -3.88 -6.76
CA HIS A 167 -12.82 -3.05 -7.40
C HIS A 167 -12.14 -2.06 -8.36
N PRO A 168 -12.64 -1.87 -9.59
CA PRO A 168 -12.06 -0.93 -10.56
C PRO A 168 -11.93 0.51 -10.02
N SER A 169 -12.93 0.95 -9.27
CA SER A 169 -13.00 2.27 -8.63
C SER A 169 -12.60 2.23 -7.14
N PHE A 170 -11.68 1.35 -6.74
CA PHE A 170 -11.33 1.21 -5.31
C PHE A 170 -10.88 2.53 -4.67
N GLY A 171 -10.07 3.32 -5.39
CA GLY A 171 -9.65 4.65 -4.92
C GLY A 171 -10.81 5.60 -4.66
N GLU A 172 -11.84 5.60 -5.52
CA GLU A 172 -13.05 6.41 -5.36
C GLU A 172 -13.89 5.95 -4.16
N MET A 173 -13.92 4.64 -3.87
CA MET A 173 -14.58 4.11 -2.67
C MET A 173 -13.90 4.62 -1.39
N VAL A 174 -12.57 4.65 -1.36
CA VAL A 174 -11.80 5.21 -0.24
C VAL A 174 -12.12 6.69 -0.04
N GLU A 175 -12.16 7.49 -1.10
CA GLU A 175 -12.55 8.91 -1.05
C GLU A 175 -13.98 9.09 -0.52
N SER A 176 -14.92 8.33 -1.08
CA SER A 176 -16.33 8.40 -0.68
C SER A 176 -16.52 8.04 0.79
N TYR A 177 -15.81 7.04 1.29
CA TYR A 177 -15.83 6.67 2.70
C TYR A 177 -15.30 7.80 3.59
N LEU A 178 -14.20 8.45 3.21
CA LEU A 178 -13.65 9.59 3.94
C LEU A 178 -14.63 10.76 4.01
N PHE A 179 -15.26 11.12 2.90
CA PHE A 179 -16.29 12.15 2.89
C PHE A 179 -17.47 11.80 3.80
N GLN A 180 -17.93 10.56 3.78
CA GLN A 180 -19.01 10.09 4.65
C GLN A 180 -18.62 10.22 6.14
N VAL A 181 -17.40 9.84 6.53
CA VAL A 181 -16.91 9.97 7.91
C VAL A 181 -16.86 11.45 8.33
N ILE A 182 -16.35 12.34 7.47
CA ILE A 182 -16.28 13.78 7.75
C ILE A 182 -17.68 14.36 7.93
N ILE A 183 -18.61 14.08 7.01
CA ILE A 183 -19.99 14.56 7.08
C ILE A 183 -20.67 14.09 8.36
N ASN A 184 -20.55 12.81 8.70
CA ASN A 184 -21.13 12.26 9.91
C ASN A 184 -20.59 12.95 11.17
N ASN A 185 -19.28 13.20 11.24
CA ASN A 185 -18.66 13.91 12.36
C ASN A 185 -19.18 15.35 12.49
N ILE A 186 -19.33 16.08 11.37
CA ILE A 186 -19.91 17.42 11.36
C ILE A 186 -21.36 17.41 11.86
N LEU A 187 -22.18 16.48 11.37
CA LEU A 187 -23.58 16.35 11.78
C LEU A 187 -23.71 16.04 13.28
N VAL A 188 -22.85 15.17 13.83
CA VAL A 188 -22.80 14.88 15.27
C VAL A 188 -22.48 16.14 16.06
N GLN A 189 -21.47 16.92 15.65
CA GLN A 189 -21.10 18.17 16.32
C GLN A 189 -22.22 19.24 16.28
N ILE A 190 -22.91 19.36 15.15
CA ILE A 190 -24.04 20.27 15.02
C ILE A 190 -25.18 19.86 15.96
N ASN A 191 -25.50 18.57 16.04
CA ASN A 191 -26.57 18.08 16.91
C ASN A 191 -26.22 18.21 18.40
N MET A 192 -24.95 18.05 18.78
CA MET A 192 -24.52 18.33 20.16
C MET A 192 -24.68 19.79 20.53
N LYS A 193 -24.21 20.73 19.70
CA LYS A 193 -24.38 22.18 19.94
C LYS A 193 -25.82 22.62 20.04
N LYS A 194 -26.77 21.97 19.33
CA LYS A 194 -28.20 22.30 19.45
C LYS A 194 -28.78 21.84 20.79
N ARG A 195 -28.26 20.77 21.40
CA ARG A 195 -28.73 20.29 22.73
C ARG A 195 -28.23 21.16 23.88
N ASP A 196 -27.10 21.83 23.71
CA ASP A 196 -26.53 22.71 24.75
C ASP A 196 -27.18 24.10 24.77
N ILE A 197 -28.08 24.41 23.83
CA ILE A 197 -28.78 25.70 23.70
C ILE A 197 -30.27 25.58 24.15
N THR A 198 -30.73 24.37 24.42
CA THR A 198 -32.10 24.12 24.96
C THR A 198 -32.03 23.75 26.43
#